data_b025fb22892cf4e19c78b75506095d81
#
_entry.id   b025fb22892cf4e19c78b75506095d81
#
_cell.length_a   1.000
_cell.length_b   1.000
_cell.length_c   1.000
_cell.angle_alpha   90.00
_cell.angle_beta   90.00
_cell.angle_gamma   90.00
#
_symmetry.space_group_name_H-M   'P 1'
#
loop_
_entity.id
_entity.type
_entity.pdbx_description
1 polymer ?
#
loop_
_entity_poly.entity_id
_entity_poly.type
_entity_poly.pdbx_seq_one_letter_code
_entity_poly.pdbx_strand_id
1 'polypeptide(L)'
;MPRHRIANFGLLLHAEAAIVSKSARTILIILLVILVPFLIYAVVQIRSLSQDEKMAKAIYEKQMETVLFSLNQYADDRMQQWVNKLADKAHPIAQNANDLVLGNEAIQLLVIRHLSSRQDSLCYSDYASRDLDAMGLIDRWYQQQDSTLNKLTNYLKAGFQKIQPAIGLPHIPGLNPAQGAMTVMVYDKDSTLHNALFIFDMNYWVASVLGAKMQELSQNEYLLSMVQKDPADDRINSLFSTGDFDPDRDYAAHSLWILPNTYLTIQTKGTSYAELIRKRNRTNLAFLFFSLITVLIGAFLIFRNARKALKIAQLKSDFVSNVSHEIRTPLSLIRMYAETLLLGRLNSEEKKQNYYEVIHRESGRLTYLVNNILDFARIEANRTTYHKTEVDLNKLAQNLYDTYAHTLKEAGMIGMITLHQESITILADDQAFEAALSNLIDNAIKYSP
;
A
#
# COMPACT_ATOMS: atom_id res chain seq x y z
N MET A 1 3.87 -58.33 -41.28
CA MET A 1 3.72 -57.98 -39.86
C MET A 1 4.07 -56.50 -39.58
N PRO A 2 3.24 -55.48 -39.89
CA PRO A 2 3.53 -54.09 -39.54
C PRO A 2 2.61 -53.48 -38.47
N ARG A 3 1.62 -54.18 -37.91
CA ARG A 3 0.64 -53.59 -36.97
C ARG A 3 1.12 -53.34 -35.55
N HIS A 4 2.19 -54.02 -35.07
CA HIS A 4 2.73 -53.81 -33.71
C HIS A 4 3.61 -52.60 -33.54
N ARG A 5 4.16 -52.01 -34.59
CA ARG A 5 5.03 -50.80 -34.51
C ARG A 5 4.25 -49.48 -34.29
N ILE A 6 3.03 -49.40 -34.80
CA ILE A 6 2.21 -48.17 -34.69
C ILE A 6 1.57 -48.04 -33.31
N ALA A 7 1.23 -49.15 -32.65
CA ALA A 7 0.63 -49.14 -31.31
C ALA A 7 1.64 -48.65 -30.21
N ASN A 8 2.94 -48.98 -30.32
CA ASN A 8 3.95 -48.54 -29.37
C ASN A 8 4.33 -47.08 -29.55
N PHE A 9 4.22 -46.50 -30.75
CA PHE A 9 4.50 -45.09 -30.99
C PHE A 9 3.39 -44.19 -30.41
N GLY A 10 2.13 -44.63 -30.48
CA GLY A 10 1.01 -43.91 -29.84
C GLY A 10 1.07 -43.91 -28.31
N LEU A 11 1.49 -45.05 -27.73
CA LEU A 11 1.67 -45.17 -26.27
C LEU A 11 2.84 -44.28 -25.73
N LEU A 12 3.93 -44.15 -26.49
CA LEU A 12 5.03 -43.25 -26.14
C LEU A 12 4.65 -41.78 -26.24
N LEU A 13 3.93 -41.38 -27.29
CA LEU A 13 3.40 -40.02 -27.43
C LEU A 13 2.39 -39.65 -26.32
N HIS A 14 1.54 -40.58 -25.92
CA HIS A 14 0.60 -40.40 -24.80
C HIS A 14 1.33 -40.34 -23.44
N ALA A 15 2.40 -41.11 -23.24
CA ALA A 15 3.21 -41.06 -22.05
C ALA A 15 4.00 -39.74 -21.94
N GLU A 16 4.56 -39.26 -23.04
CA GLU A 16 5.26 -37.97 -23.12
C GLU A 16 4.29 -36.79 -22.87
N ALA A 17 3.11 -36.77 -23.49
CA ALA A 17 2.08 -35.78 -23.25
C ALA A 17 1.61 -35.81 -21.78
N ALA A 18 1.52 -36.96 -21.16
CA ALA A 18 1.16 -37.13 -19.75
C ALA A 18 2.25 -36.61 -18.79
N ILE A 19 3.53 -36.80 -19.10
CA ILE A 19 4.65 -36.30 -18.30
C ILE A 19 4.74 -34.77 -18.38
N VAL A 20 4.59 -34.18 -19.57
CA VAL A 20 4.56 -32.73 -19.80
C VAL A 20 3.36 -32.10 -19.08
N SER A 21 2.19 -32.75 -19.14
CA SER A 21 0.98 -32.28 -18.44
C SER A 21 1.14 -32.36 -16.91
N LYS A 22 1.78 -33.39 -16.39
CA LYS A 22 2.02 -33.58 -14.95
C LYS A 22 3.00 -32.54 -14.41
N SER A 23 4.07 -32.24 -15.15
CA SER A 23 5.05 -31.22 -14.76
C SER A 23 4.50 -29.78 -14.87
N ALA A 24 3.67 -29.51 -15.88
CA ALA A 24 2.96 -28.24 -16.01
C ALA A 24 1.99 -28.02 -14.85
N ARG A 25 1.27 -29.06 -14.41
CA ARG A 25 0.41 -29.01 -13.22
C ARG A 25 1.22 -28.74 -11.94
N THR A 26 2.37 -29.34 -11.75
CA THR A 26 3.23 -29.12 -10.60
C THR A 26 3.74 -27.66 -10.55
N ILE A 27 4.16 -27.11 -11.68
CA ILE A 27 4.58 -25.71 -11.80
C ILE A 27 3.40 -24.77 -11.47
N LEU A 28 2.19 -25.06 -11.98
CA LEU A 28 0.98 -24.29 -11.70
C LEU A 28 0.62 -24.32 -10.20
N ILE A 29 0.73 -25.48 -9.55
CA ILE A 29 0.46 -25.63 -8.12
C ILE A 29 1.46 -24.80 -7.30
N ILE A 30 2.76 -24.86 -7.61
CA ILE A 30 3.78 -24.06 -6.93
C ILE A 30 3.49 -22.56 -7.09
N LEU A 31 3.11 -22.13 -8.28
CA LEU A 31 2.78 -20.75 -8.58
C LEU A 31 1.52 -20.28 -7.83
N LEU A 32 0.50 -21.14 -7.73
CA LEU A 32 -0.71 -20.91 -6.93
C LEU A 32 -0.40 -20.80 -5.43
N VAL A 33 0.44 -21.69 -4.89
CA VAL A 33 0.83 -21.68 -3.48
C VAL A 33 1.56 -20.38 -3.09
N ILE A 34 2.26 -19.74 -4.02
CA ILE A 34 2.94 -18.45 -3.78
C ILE A 34 2.00 -17.26 -4.01
N LEU A 35 1.22 -17.27 -5.10
CA LEU A 35 0.38 -16.14 -5.51
C LEU A 35 -0.88 -15.98 -4.65
N VAL A 36 -1.52 -17.08 -4.25
CA VAL A 36 -2.79 -17.00 -3.48
C VAL A 36 -2.59 -16.37 -2.11
N PRO A 37 -1.60 -16.76 -1.27
CA PRO A 37 -1.34 -16.08 0.00
C PRO A 37 -0.97 -14.60 -0.18
N PHE A 38 -0.20 -14.28 -1.22
CA PHE A 38 0.14 -12.89 -1.53
C PHE A 38 -1.10 -12.05 -1.90
N LEU A 39 -2.01 -12.59 -2.71
CA LEU A 39 -3.27 -11.91 -3.06
C LEU A 39 -4.15 -11.70 -1.84
N ILE A 40 -4.27 -12.71 -0.97
CA ILE A 40 -5.01 -12.60 0.28
C ILE A 40 -4.39 -11.49 1.15
N TYR A 41 -3.08 -11.50 1.32
CA TYR A 41 -2.36 -10.46 2.06
C TYR A 41 -2.61 -9.06 1.47
N ALA A 42 -2.52 -8.90 0.16
CA ALA A 42 -2.76 -7.62 -0.52
C ALA A 42 -4.19 -7.11 -0.30
N VAL A 43 -5.19 -7.99 -0.41
CA VAL A 43 -6.60 -7.63 -0.15
C VAL A 43 -6.82 -7.23 1.32
N VAL A 44 -6.25 -7.96 2.26
CA VAL A 44 -6.32 -7.63 3.70
C VAL A 44 -5.66 -6.28 3.96
N GLN A 45 -4.49 -6.04 3.39
CA GLN A 45 -3.75 -4.79 3.57
C GLN A 45 -4.49 -3.59 2.99
N ILE A 46 -5.07 -3.71 1.79
CA ILE A 46 -5.86 -2.64 1.18
C ILE A 46 -7.12 -2.33 2.02
N ARG A 47 -7.80 -3.35 2.55
CA ARG A 47 -8.94 -3.15 3.45
C ARG A 47 -8.55 -2.50 4.76
N SER A 48 -7.42 -2.90 5.35
CA SER A 48 -6.88 -2.29 6.57
C SER A 48 -6.58 -0.81 6.38
N LEU A 49 -5.98 -0.40 5.24
CA LEU A 49 -5.71 1.01 4.94
C LEU A 49 -6.99 1.86 4.95
N SER A 50 -8.08 1.37 4.35
CA SER A 50 -9.37 2.08 4.35
C SER A 50 -10.01 2.13 5.75
N GLN A 51 -9.87 1.08 6.53
CA GLN A 51 -10.39 1.04 7.90
C GLN A 51 -9.62 1.97 8.85
N ASP A 52 -8.29 1.96 8.76
CA ASP A 52 -7.42 2.84 9.53
C ASP A 52 -7.71 4.31 9.26
N GLU A 53 -7.97 4.68 8.00
CA GLU A 53 -8.33 6.05 7.63
C GLU A 53 -9.66 6.48 8.26
N LYS A 54 -10.69 5.63 8.18
CA LYS A 54 -12.00 5.89 8.80
C LYS A 54 -11.92 5.99 10.32
N MET A 55 -11.18 5.07 10.94
CA MET A 55 -11.02 5.04 12.41
C MET A 55 -10.26 6.26 12.90
N ALA A 56 -9.22 6.62 12.21
CA ALA A 56 -8.42 7.78 12.56
C ALA A 56 -9.19 9.09 12.38
N LYS A 57 -10.00 9.22 11.32
CA LYS A 57 -10.91 10.35 11.12
C LYS A 57 -11.94 10.44 12.24
N ALA A 58 -12.56 9.32 12.61
CA ALA A 58 -13.55 9.27 13.69
C ALA A 58 -12.95 9.64 15.06
N ILE A 59 -11.73 9.19 15.37
CA ILE A 59 -11.02 9.56 16.60
C ILE A 59 -10.76 11.07 16.62
N TYR A 60 -10.28 11.62 15.51
CA TYR A 60 -10.00 13.05 15.37
C TYR A 60 -11.28 13.90 15.53
N GLU A 61 -12.36 13.54 14.83
CA GLU A 61 -13.65 14.21 14.97
C GLU A 61 -14.17 14.18 16.40
N LYS A 62 -14.05 13.03 17.07
CA LYS A 62 -14.46 12.88 18.49
C LYS A 62 -13.60 13.70 19.45
N GLN A 63 -12.29 13.78 19.21
CA GLN A 63 -11.42 14.66 20.01
C GLN A 63 -11.81 16.12 19.84
N MET A 64 -12.07 16.54 18.60
CA MET A 64 -12.52 17.91 18.31
C MET A 64 -13.85 18.24 18.98
N GLU A 65 -14.83 17.33 18.87
CA GLU A 65 -16.11 17.51 19.58
C GLU A 65 -15.91 17.66 21.08
N THR A 66 -15.01 16.88 21.69
CA THR A 66 -14.71 16.96 23.12
C THR A 66 -14.11 18.33 23.50
N VAL A 67 -13.17 18.84 22.71
CA VAL A 67 -12.58 20.17 22.93
C VAL A 67 -13.66 21.25 22.80
N LEU A 68 -14.46 21.18 21.75
CA LEU A 68 -15.53 22.13 21.49
C LEU A 68 -16.60 22.12 22.59
N PHE A 69 -17.00 20.93 23.04
CA PHE A 69 -17.93 20.77 24.15
C PHE A 69 -17.36 21.39 25.44
N SER A 70 -16.11 21.11 25.75
CA SER A 70 -15.42 21.66 26.93
C SER A 70 -15.39 23.20 26.93
N LEU A 71 -15.14 23.80 25.76
CA LEU A 71 -15.14 25.26 25.61
C LEU A 71 -16.54 25.86 25.71
N ASN A 72 -17.55 25.22 25.12
CA ASN A 72 -18.95 25.62 25.27
C ASN A 72 -19.37 25.61 26.74
N GLN A 73 -19.05 24.53 27.44
CA GLN A 73 -19.37 24.40 28.86
C GLN A 73 -18.63 25.47 29.70
N TYR A 74 -17.35 25.72 29.41
CA TYR A 74 -16.58 26.78 30.08
C TYR A 74 -17.18 28.18 29.83
N ALA A 75 -17.61 28.44 28.59
CA ALA A 75 -18.29 29.70 28.25
C ALA A 75 -19.61 29.86 29.04
N ASP A 76 -20.39 28.81 29.08
CA ASP A 76 -21.65 28.77 29.83
C ASP A 76 -21.44 29.00 31.35
N ASP A 77 -20.48 28.29 31.92
CA ASP A 77 -20.11 28.44 33.35
C ASP A 77 -19.67 29.88 33.69
N ARG A 78 -18.92 30.55 32.79
CA ARG A 78 -18.50 31.92 32.98
C ARG A 78 -19.66 32.91 32.88
N MET A 79 -20.56 32.72 31.95
CA MET A 79 -21.78 33.53 31.86
C MET A 79 -22.70 33.29 33.07
N GLN A 80 -22.82 32.06 33.50
CA GLN A 80 -23.61 31.72 34.68
C GLN A 80 -23.04 32.38 35.96
N GLN A 81 -21.73 32.60 36.06
CA GLN A 81 -21.12 33.34 37.19
C GLN A 81 -21.62 34.80 37.24
N TRP A 82 -21.83 35.47 36.07
CA TRP A 82 -22.40 36.80 36.05
C TRP A 82 -23.83 36.79 36.56
N VAL A 83 -24.63 35.81 36.12
CA VAL A 83 -26.03 35.65 36.56
C VAL A 83 -26.09 35.34 38.03
N ASN A 84 -25.23 34.48 38.55
CA ASN A 84 -25.20 34.12 39.98
C ASN A 84 -24.84 35.32 40.87
N LYS A 85 -23.85 36.15 40.42
CA LYS A 85 -23.52 37.39 41.14
C LYS A 85 -24.68 38.40 41.14
N LEU A 86 -25.42 38.52 39.99
CA LEU A 86 -26.56 39.36 39.91
C LEU A 86 -27.73 38.89 40.82
N ALA A 87 -27.92 37.56 40.89
CA ALA A 87 -28.99 36.94 41.65
C ALA A 87 -28.64 36.72 43.15
N ASP A 88 -27.51 37.23 43.62
CA ASP A 88 -27.11 37.11 45.01
C ASP A 88 -28.09 37.84 45.94
N LYS A 89 -28.70 37.11 46.85
CA LYS A 89 -29.68 37.61 47.80
C LYS A 89 -29.08 38.38 48.96
N ALA A 90 -27.76 38.48 49.07
CA ALA A 90 -27.12 39.25 50.14
C ALA A 90 -27.37 40.78 49.98
N HIS A 91 -27.45 41.22 48.73
CA HIS A 91 -27.61 42.65 48.39
C HIS A 91 -28.82 42.83 47.45
N PRO A 92 -29.35 44.05 47.38
CA PRO A 92 -30.36 44.39 46.35
C PRO A 92 -29.82 44.22 44.92
N ILE A 93 -30.68 43.84 43.96
CA ILE A 93 -30.27 43.60 42.59
C ILE A 93 -29.60 44.82 41.96
N ALA A 94 -29.99 46.04 42.36
CA ALA A 94 -29.37 47.29 41.91
C ALA A 94 -27.89 47.40 42.31
N GLN A 95 -27.55 47.01 43.56
CA GLN A 95 -26.18 47.01 44.03
C GLN A 95 -25.38 45.92 43.32
N ASN A 96 -25.89 44.68 43.26
CA ASN A 96 -25.26 43.60 42.55
C ASN A 96 -24.97 43.92 41.08
N ALA A 97 -25.91 44.63 40.41
CA ALA A 97 -25.74 45.07 39.03
C ALA A 97 -24.61 46.10 38.87
N ASN A 98 -24.57 47.09 39.80
CA ASN A 98 -23.53 48.10 39.76
C ASN A 98 -22.15 47.47 40.02
N ASP A 99 -22.02 46.62 41.03
CA ASP A 99 -20.77 45.95 41.39
C ASP A 99 -20.31 45.00 40.28
N LEU A 100 -21.24 44.39 39.56
CA LEU A 100 -20.95 43.49 38.45
C LEU A 100 -20.42 44.24 37.21
N VAL A 101 -21.05 45.38 36.88
CA VAL A 101 -20.62 46.22 35.74
C VAL A 101 -19.27 46.89 36.04
N LEU A 102 -19.07 47.44 37.21
CA LEU A 102 -17.80 48.08 37.60
C LEU A 102 -16.64 47.07 37.73
N GLY A 103 -16.96 45.85 38.12
CA GLY A 103 -15.98 44.77 38.29
C GLY A 103 -15.72 43.95 37.05
N ASN A 104 -16.31 44.28 35.86
CA ASN A 104 -16.20 43.46 34.67
C ASN A 104 -16.17 44.28 33.38
N GLU A 105 -15.00 44.52 32.89
CA GLU A 105 -14.77 45.36 31.68
C GLU A 105 -15.46 44.79 30.40
N ALA A 106 -15.81 43.51 30.39
CA ALA A 106 -16.55 42.97 29.26
C ALA A 106 -17.98 43.46 29.17
N ILE A 107 -18.63 43.78 30.32
CA ILE A 107 -20.05 44.21 30.35
C ILE A 107 -20.14 45.69 30.03
N GLN A 108 -20.67 46.01 28.84
CA GLN A 108 -20.84 47.39 28.39
C GLN A 108 -22.14 48.02 28.90
N LEU A 109 -23.21 47.20 28.97
CA LEU A 109 -24.51 47.65 29.43
C LEU A 109 -25.28 46.50 30.07
N LEU A 110 -25.82 46.73 31.24
CA LEU A 110 -26.75 45.84 31.93
C LEU A 110 -28.10 46.54 32.16
N VAL A 111 -29.16 46.00 31.57
CA VAL A 111 -30.51 46.52 31.75
C VAL A 111 -31.34 45.58 32.56
N ILE A 112 -31.89 46.05 33.68
CA ILE A 112 -32.77 45.30 34.56
C ILE A 112 -34.19 45.84 34.46
N ARG A 113 -35.12 44.99 34.05
CA ARG A 113 -36.52 45.35 33.89
C ARG A 113 -37.38 44.56 34.87
N HIS A 114 -38.22 45.24 35.66
CA HIS A 114 -39.22 44.64 36.51
C HIS A 114 -40.40 44.12 35.66
N LEU A 115 -40.83 42.86 35.93
CA LEU A 115 -41.82 42.23 35.04
C LEU A 115 -43.23 42.79 35.21
N SER A 116 -43.59 43.31 36.39
CA SER A 116 -44.91 43.82 36.69
C SER A 116 -45.10 45.31 36.35
N SER A 117 -44.05 46.13 36.34
CA SER A 117 -44.05 47.50 35.87
C SER A 117 -43.24 47.64 34.58
N ARG A 118 -43.89 47.50 33.45
CA ARG A 118 -43.22 47.49 32.13
C ARG A 118 -42.43 48.78 31.80
N GLN A 119 -42.48 49.80 32.67
CA GLN A 119 -41.90 51.13 32.41
C GLN A 119 -40.57 51.45 33.11
N ASP A 120 -40.19 50.74 34.16
CA ASP A 120 -38.97 51.05 34.93
C ASP A 120 -37.83 50.09 34.57
N SER A 121 -37.06 50.46 33.58
CA SER A 121 -35.79 49.76 33.26
C SER A 121 -34.63 50.53 33.89
N LEU A 122 -33.89 49.86 34.78
CA LEU A 122 -32.68 50.41 35.38
C LEU A 122 -31.50 50.03 34.48
N CYS A 123 -30.70 51.02 34.09
CA CYS A 123 -29.55 50.81 33.26
C CYS A 123 -28.28 51.04 34.06
N TYR A 124 -27.36 50.09 33.92
CA TYR A 124 -26.02 50.16 34.54
C TYR A 124 -25.00 50.11 33.41
N SER A 125 -24.13 51.11 33.37
CA SER A 125 -23.04 51.18 32.37
C SER A 125 -21.90 51.96 32.95
N ASP A 126 -20.68 51.56 32.67
CA ASP A 126 -19.51 52.33 32.97
C ASP A 126 -19.38 53.54 32.01
N TYR A 127 -19.96 53.44 30.83
CA TYR A 127 -20.15 54.58 29.95
C TYR A 127 -21.45 55.32 30.32
N ALA A 128 -21.31 56.43 30.95
CA ALA A 128 -22.43 57.37 31.31
C ALA A 128 -23.13 57.95 30.08
N SER A 129 -23.36 57.21 29.07
CA SER A 129 -24.13 57.61 27.90
C SER A 129 -25.59 57.42 28.18
N ARG A 130 -26.24 58.44 28.65
CA ARG A 130 -27.69 58.64 28.64
C ARG A 130 -28.20 58.81 27.21
N ASP A 131 -27.91 57.88 26.34
CA ASP A 131 -28.40 57.96 24.98
C ASP A 131 -29.85 57.46 24.98
N LEU A 132 -30.79 58.40 24.90
CA LEU A 132 -32.25 58.17 24.81
C LEU A 132 -32.59 57.25 23.62
N ASP A 133 -31.80 57.28 22.55
CA ASP A 133 -32.00 56.46 21.36
C ASP A 133 -31.69 54.97 21.66
N ALA A 134 -30.69 54.67 22.49
CA ALA A 134 -30.36 53.31 22.90
C ALA A 134 -31.51 52.65 23.67
N MET A 135 -32.15 53.36 24.60
CA MET A 135 -33.25 52.83 25.35
C MET A 135 -34.49 52.59 24.49
N GLY A 136 -34.75 53.47 23.54
CA GLY A 136 -35.84 53.25 22.58
C GLY A 136 -35.65 52.01 21.70
N LEU A 137 -34.41 51.60 21.39
CA LEU A 137 -34.11 50.38 20.68
C LEU A 137 -34.34 49.15 21.56
N ILE A 138 -33.90 49.18 22.80
CA ILE A 138 -34.06 48.12 23.79
C ILE A 138 -35.55 47.92 24.09
N ASP A 139 -36.34 48.98 24.28
CA ASP A 139 -37.77 48.88 24.52
C ASP A 139 -38.52 48.28 23.35
N ARG A 140 -38.18 48.62 22.10
CA ARG A 140 -38.76 47.98 20.94
C ARG A 140 -38.42 46.52 20.85
N TRP A 141 -37.21 46.13 21.21
CA TRP A 141 -36.81 44.73 21.25
C TRP A 141 -37.62 43.97 22.33
N TYR A 142 -37.79 44.51 23.52
CA TYR A 142 -38.58 43.91 24.59
C TYR A 142 -40.03 43.65 24.20
N GLN A 143 -40.66 44.60 23.42
CA GLN A 143 -42.02 44.45 22.94
C GLN A 143 -42.23 43.25 22.03
N GLN A 144 -41.17 42.79 21.38
CA GLN A 144 -41.19 41.64 20.49
C GLN A 144 -40.82 40.29 21.20
N GLN A 145 -40.38 40.35 22.44
CA GLN A 145 -39.85 39.17 23.16
C GLN A 145 -40.81 38.55 24.19
N ASP A 146 -42.07 38.88 24.22
CA ASP A 146 -43.05 38.37 25.20
C ASP A 146 -43.06 36.83 25.30
N SER A 147 -42.97 36.14 24.16
CA SER A 147 -42.90 34.65 24.16
C SER A 147 -41.60 34.10 24.78
N THR A 148 -40.48 34.73 24.55
CA THR A 148 -39.18 34.36 25.08
C THR A 148 -39.14 34.61 26.61
N LEU A 149 -39.57 35.76 27.04
CA LEU A 149 -39.63 36.14 28.47
C LEU A 149 -40.56 35.24 29.27
N ASN A 150 -41.72 34.89 28.71
CA ASN A 150 -42.65 33.93 29.35
C ASN A 150 -42.00 32.53 29.48
N LYS A 151 -41.28 32.06 28.46
CA LYS A 151 -40.55 30.78 28.55
C LYS A 151 -39.47 30.80 29.65
N LEU A 152 -38.65 31.87 29.67
CA LEU A 152 -37.61 32.04 30.68
C LEU A 152 -38.22 32.12 32.10
N THR A 153 -39.33 32.80 32.26
CA THR A 153 -40.07 32.88 33.50
C THR A 153 -40.53 31.48 33.98
N ASN A 154 -41.09 30.70 33.08
CA ASN A 154 -41.51 29.34 33.37
C ASN A 154 -40.35 28.42 33.75
N TYR A 155 -39.22 28.55 33.10
CA TYR A 155 -37.97 27.81 33.47
C TYR A 155 -37.56 28.21 34.92
N LEU A 156 -37.49 29.50 35.22
CA LEU A 156 -37.06 29.94 36.54
C LEU A 156 -38.05 29.50 37.64
N LYS A 157 -39.36 29.55 37.41
CA LYS A 157 -40.39 29.01 38.32
C LYS A 157 -40.27 27.52 38.55
N ALA A 158 -39.78 26.77 37.55
CA ALA A 158 -39.50 25.34 37.66
C ALA A 158 -38.14 25.04 38.33
N GLY A 159 -37.42 26.06 38.79
CA GLY A 159 -36.13 25.92 39.46
C GLY A 159 -34.91 25.92 38.50
N PHE A 160 -35.12 26.18 37.22
CA PHE A 160 -34.04 26.19 36.20
C PHE A 160 -33.75 27.63 35.75
N GLN A 161 -32.57 28.14 36.07
CA GLN A 161 -32.11 29.42 35.57
C GLN A 161 -31.49 29.23 34.20
N LYS A 162 -32.11 29.76 33.16
CA LYS A 162 -31.65 29.58 31.78
C LYS A 162 -31.26 30.93 31.16
N ILE A 163 -30.02 30.97 30.63
CA ILE A 163 -29.53 32.08 29.84
C ILE A 163 -29.94 31.87 28.37
N GLN A 164 -30.37 32.91 27.69
CA GLN A 164 -30.63 32.86 26.26
C GLN A 164 -29.99 34.03 25.54
N PRO A 165 -29.49 33.82 24.31
CA PRO A 165 -29.03 34.94 23.48
C PRO A 165 -30.21 35.89 23.21
N ALA A 166 -29.93 37.20 23.23
CA ALA A 166 -30.92 38.23 22.93
C ALA A 166 -31.04 38.40 21.40
N ILE A 167 -31.66 37.39 20.75
CA ILE A 167 -31.80 37.34 19.29
C ILE A 167 -32.65 38.52 18.81
N GLY A 168 -32.20 39.18 17.72
CA GLY A 168 -32.91 40.31 17.12
C GLY A 168 -32.72 41.64 17.86
N LEU A 169 -31.88 41.70 18.89
CA LEU A 169 -31.46 42.98 19.47
C LEU A 169 -30.65 43.76 18.42
N PRO A 170 -31.06 44.99 18.05
CA PRO A 170 -30.29 45.79 17.14
C PRO A 170 -28.97 46.24 17.77
N HIS A 171 -28.01 46.60 16.94
CA HIS A 171 -26.77 47.22 17.42
C HIS A 171 -27.06 48.47 18.20
N ILE A 172 -26.53 48.57 19.44
CA ILE A 172 -26.72 49.76 20.31
C ILE A 172 -25.64 50.80 19.97
N PRO A 173 -26.02 51.99 19.50
CA PRO A 173 -25.07 53.04 19.17
C PRO A 173 -24.24 53.45 20.42
N GLY A 174 -22.98 53.83 20.18
CA GLY A 174 -22.06 54.21 21.27
C GLY A 174 -21.37 53.09 22.02
N LEU A 175 -21.78 51.83 21.79
CA LEU A 175 -21.07 50.63 22.28
C LEU A 175 -20.15 50.05 21.19
N ASN A 176 -19.29 49.12 21.60
CA ASN A 176 -18.37 48.49 20.68
C ASN A 176 -19.11 47.74 19.55
N PRO A 177 -18.64 47.74 18.30
CA PRO A 177 -19.36 47.12 17.17
C PRO A 177 -19.59 45.62 17.33
N ALA A 178 -18.64 44.91 17.97
CA ALA A 178 -18.75 43.47 18.24
C ALA A 178 -19.55 43.23 19.53
N GLN A 179 -20.88 43.36 19.46
CA GLN A 179 -21.76 43.20 20.61
C GLN A 179 -22.24 41.74 20.76
N GLY A 180 -22.05 41.15 21.94
CA GLY A 180 -22.79 40.02 22.40
C GLY A 180 -23.93 40.44 23.31
N ALA A 181 -25.09 39.77 23.20
CA ALA A 181 -26.22 40.08 24.06
C ALA A 181 -26.90 38.81 24.56
N MET A 182 -27.18 38.76 25.84
CA MET A 182 -27.89 37.64 26.49
C MET A 182 -28.96 38.16 27.46
N THR A 183 -30.02 37.39 27.64
CA THR A 183 -31.14 37.69 28.55
C THR A 183 -31.36 36.53 29.48
N VAL A 184 -31.74 36.87 30.74
CA VAL A 184 -31.99 35.89 31.80
C VAL A 184 -33.03 36.43 32.78
N MET A 185 -33.76 35.52 33.40
CA MET A 185 -34.70 35.86 34.51
C MET A 185 -34.03 35.66 35.85
N VAL A 186 -34.14 36.60 36.74
CA VAL A 186 -33.55 36.57 38.08
C VAL A 186 -34.56 36.99 39.13
N TYR A 187 -34.42 36.46 40.35
CA TYR A 187 -35.17 36.95 41.53
C TYR A 187 -34.28 37.94 42.30
N ASP A 188 -34.88 39.06 42.72
CA ASP A 188 -34.25 39.95 43.70
C ASP A 188 -34.38 39.38 45.13
N LYS A 189 -33.75 40.05 46.04
CA LYS A 189 -33.80 39.78 47.49
C LYS A 189 -35.22 39.62 47.99
N ASP A 190 -36.14 40.44 47.54
CA ASP A 190 -37.54 40.41 47.92
C ASP A 190 -38.40 39.41 47.08
N SER A 191 -37.78 38.50 46.39
CA SER A 191 -38.41 37.53 45.53
C SER A 191 -39.21 38.12 44.38
N THR A 192 -38.96 39.39 44.03
CA THR A 192 -39.51 40.02 42.85
C THR A 192 -38.79 39.55 41.59
N LEU A 193 -39.55 39.37 40.53
CA LEU A 193 -39.03 38.81 39.27
C LEU A 193 -38.58 39.92 38.34
N HIS A 194 -37.33 39.85 37.92
CA HIS A 194 -36.68 40.75 37.02
C HIS A 194 -36.14 40.02 35.79
N ASN A 195 -36.18 40.70 34.63
CA ASN A 195 -35.39 40.31 33.49
C ASN A 195 -34.08 41.11 33.43
N ALA A 196 -32.96 40.47 33.24
CA ALA A 196 -31.69 41.09 33.03
C ALA A 196 -31.25 40.85 31.61
N LEU A 197 -30.91 41.94 30.92
CA LEU A 197 -30.33 41.95 29.58
C LEU A 197 -28.88 42.42 29.69
N PHE A 198 -27.93 41.54 29.41
CA PHE A 198 -26.50 41.83 29.37
C PHE A 198 -26.12 42.14 27.93
N ILE A 199 -25.44 43.27 27.71
CA ILE A 199 -24.79 43.63 26.46
C ILE A 199 -23.29 43.77 26.78
N PHE A 200 -22.47 43.03 26.08
CA PHE A 200 -21.06 42.94 26.36
C PHE A 200 -20.22 43.03 25.10
N ASP A 201 -18.95 43.48 25.24
CA ASP A 201 -17.95 43.44 24.19
C ASP A 201 -17.51 41.98 23.93
N MET A 202 -17.87 41.46 22.78
CA MET A 202 -17.60 40.09 22.42
C MET A 202 -16.09 39.82 22.20
N ASN A 203 -15.40 40.80 21.59
CA ASN A 203 -13.94 40.64 21.37
C ASN A 203 -13.19 40.60 22.71
N TYR A 204 -13.52 41.52 23.62
CA TYR A 204 -12.90 41.54 24.94
C TYR A 204 -13.24 40.30 25.76
N TRP A 205 -14.50 39.88 25.77
CA TRP A 205 -14.95 38.68 26.50
C TRP A 205 -14.30 37.42 25.97
N VAL A 206 -14.23 37.25 24.65
CA VAL A 206 -13.55 36.10 24.03
C VAL A 206 -12.07 36.10 24.37
N ALA A 207 -11.38 37.21 24.21
CA ALA A 207 -9.95 37.30 24.45
C ALA A 207 -9.58 37.10 25.95
N SER A 208 -10.34 37.76 26.85
CA SER A 208 -10.03 37.74 28.30
C SER A 208 -10.52 36.48 29.01
N VAL A 209 -11.68 35.94 28.61
CA VAL A 209 -12.32 34.80 29.30
C VAL A 209 -12.01 33.48 28.63
N LEU A 210 -12.19 33.39 27.30
CA LEU A 210 -12.01 32.13 26.58
C LEU A 210 -10.58 31.94 26.07
N GLY A 211 -9.85 33.03 25.78
CA GLY A 211 -8.53 32.96 25.17
C GLY A 211 -7.52 32.14 25.96
N ALA A 212 -7.46 32.31 27.28
CA ALA A 212 -6.60 31.50 28.14
C ALA A 212 -6.96 30.01 28.10
N LYS A 213 -8.25 29.69 28.11
CA LYS A 213 -8.73 28.29 28.01
C LYS A 213 -8.49 27.71 26.64
N MET A 214 -8.67 28.49 25.58
CA MET A 214 -8.35 28.08 24.22
C MET A 214 -6.86 27.78 24.06
N GLN A 215 -5.98 28.62 24.66
CA GLN A 215 -4.55 28.37 24.64
C GLN A 215 -4.17 27.11 25.41
N GLU A 216 -4.76 26.88 26.59
CA GLU A 216 -4.57 25.64 27.37
C GLU A 216 -4.96 24.40 26.57
N LEU A 217 -6.12 24.42 25.93
CA LEU A 217 -6.65 23.28 25.16
C LEU A 217 -5.94 23.08 23.83
N SER A 218 -5.31 24.12 23.26
CA SER A 218 -4.59 24.00 22.00
C SER A 218 -3.32 23.13 22.10
N GLN A 219 -2.71 22.99 23.27
CA GLN A 219 -1.53 22.16 23.61
C GLN A 219 -0.45 22.10 22.51
N ASN A 220 -0.32 23.16 21.72
CA ASN A 220 0.52 23.23 20.51
C ASN A 220 0.16 22.25 19.36
N GLU A 221 -0.84 21.39 19.51
CA GLU A 221 -1.26 20.44 18.47
C GLU A 221 -2.33 21.02 17.55
N TYR A 222 -3.20 21.87 18.10
CA TYR A 222 -4.32 22.46 17.39
C TYR A 222 -4.22 23.98 17.38
N LEU A 223 -4.80 24.55 16.35
CA LEU A 223 -5.11 25.96 16.27
C LEU A 223 -6.60 26.12 16.52
N LEU A 224 -6.94 26.77 17.63
CA LEU A 224 -8.31 27.08 18.02
C LEU A 224 -8.58 28.54 17.67
N SER A 225 -9.68 28.78 16.95
CA SER A 225 -10.10 30.14 16.62
C SER A 225 -11.59 30.30 16.88
N MET A 226 -11.97 31.46 17.31
CA MET A 226 -13.36 31.86 17.41
C MET A 226 -13.66 32.85 16.29
N VAL A 227 -14.62 32.50 15.47
CA VAL A 227 -15.00 33.30 14.30
C VAL A 227 -16.47 33.64 14.35
N GLN A 228 -16.79 34.82 13.91
CA GLN A 228 -18.16 35.28 13.69
C GLN A 228 -18.43 35.30 12.18
N LYS A 229 -19.54 34.73 11.79
CA LYS A 229 -20.00 34.73 10.41
C LYS A 229 -21.02 35.81 10.22
N ASP A 230 -20.76 36.72 9.28
CA ASP A 230 -21.74 37.77 8.92
C ASP A 230 -22.92 37.14 8.16
N PRO A 231 -24.16 37.29 8.64
CA PRO A 231 -25.32 36.73 7.96
C PRO A 231 -25.55 37.30 6.56
N ALA A 232 -25.02 38.49 6.24
CA ALA A 232 -25.30 39.21 5.00
C ALA A 232 -24.38 38.80 3.84
N ASP A 233 -23.10 38.55 4.12
CA ASP A 233 -22.11 38.34 3.06
C ASP A 233 -21.21 37.10 3.28
N ASP A 234 -21.56 36.27 4.26
CA ASP A 234 -20.83 35.03 4.59
C ASP A 234 -19.35 35.24 5.02
N ARG A 235 -18.93 36.50 5.23
CA ARG A 235 -17.59 36.82 5.66
C ARG A 235 -17.31 36.28 7.06
N ILE A 236 -16.11 35.77 7.22
CA ILE A 236 -15.63 35.20 8.47
C ILE A 236 -14.70 36.23 9.15
N ASN A 237 -15.15 36.75 10.28
CA ASN A 237 -14.36 37.66 11.11
C ASN A 237 -13.77 36.86 12.29
N SER A 238 -12.48 36.84 12.42
CA SER A 238 -11.83 36.22 13.58
C SER A 238 -11.92 37.11 14.79
N LEU A 239 -12.56 36.63 15.85
CA LEU A 239 -12.62 37.32 17.15
C LEU A 239 -11.39 37.04 18.01
N PHE A 240 -10.89 35.84 17.95
CA PHE A 240 -9.68 35.38 18.68
C PHE A 240 -9.11 34.13 18.00
N SER A 241 -7.79 34.01 18.03
CA SER A 241 -7.12 32.81 17.55
C SER A 241 -5.86 32.51 18.38
N THR A 242 -5.59 31.24 18.60
CA THR A 242 -4.37 30.77 19.29
C THR A 242 -3.12 30.75 18.37
N GLY A 243 -3.27 31.15 17.11
CA GLY A 243 -2.23 31.29 16.09
C GLY A 243 -2.81 31.81 14.78
N ASP A 244 -2.07 31.69 13.69
CA ASP A 244 -2.49 32.18 12.38
C ASP A 244 -3.59 31.28 11.83
N PHE A 245 -4.84 31.73 11.94
CA PHE A 245 -6.01 31.05 11.38
C PHE A 245 -6.11 31.32 9.87
N ASP A 246 -6.20 30.25 9.09
CA ASP A 246 -6.35 30.31 7.66
C ASP A 246 -7.75 29.78 7.28
N PRO A 247 -8.69 30.64 6.87
CA PRO A 247 -10.04 30.23 6.52
C PRO A 247 -10.12 29.34 5.26
N ASP A 248 -9.06 29.33 4.43
CA ASP A 248 -9.01 28.52 3.20
C ASP A 248 -8.56 27.08 3.46
N ARG A 249 -8.07 26.79 4.66
CA ARG A 249 -7.74 25.42 5.08
C ARG A 249 -8.93 24.71 5.67
N ASP A 250 -8.90 23.37 5.56
CA ASP A 250 -9.88 22.51 6.23
C ASP A 250 -9.89 22.76 7.74
N TYR A 251 -11.06 23.12 8.25
CA TYR A 251 -11.33 23.26 9.68
C TYR A 251 -12.67 22.63 10.04
N ALA A 252 -12.79 22.16 11.28
CA ALA A 252 -14.09 21.83 11.84
C ALA A 252 -14.62 23.04 12.62
N ALA A 253 -15.90 23.29 12.50
CA ALA A 253 -16.58 24.40 13.15
C ALA A 253 -17.80 23.92 13.92
N HIS A 254 -17.96 24.42 15.15
CA HIS A 254 -19.15 24.22 15.96
C HIS A 254 -19.69 25.56 16.44
N SER A 255 -21.01 25.73 16.39
CA SER A 255 -21.66 26.94 16.92
C SER A 255 -21.50 27.04 18.44
N LEU A 256 -21.23 28.25 18.92
CA LEU A 256 -21.27 28.54 20.36
C LEU A 256 -22.73 28.69 20.81
N TRP A 257 -23.13 27.95 21.85
CA TRP A 257 -24.55 27.90 22.27
C TRP A 257 -25.13 29.25 22.69
N ILE A 258 -24.29 30.08 23.27
CA ILE A 258 -24.70 31.34 23.90
C ILE A 258 -24.68 32.50 22.90
N LEU A 259 -23.85 32.42 21.86
CA LEU A 259 -23.64 33.50 20.91
C LEU A 259 -24.08 33.09 19.50
N PRO A 260 -25.15 33.71 18.95
CA PRO A 260 -25.58 33.42 17.59
C PRO A 260 -24.52 33.82 16.57
N ASN A 261 -24.45 33.08 15.45
CA ASN A 261 -23.49 33.30 14.35
C ASN A 261 -22.02 33.27 14.76
N THR A 262 -21.70 32.75 15.95
CA THR A 262 -20.33 32.57 16.44
C THR A 262 -19.98 31.10 16.44
N TYR A 263 -18.82 30.82 15.83
CA TYR A 263 -18.34 29.43 15.67
C TYR A 263 -16.96 29.33 16.29
N LEU A 264 -16.76 28.25 16.99
CA LEU A 264 -15.46 27.81 17.39
C LEU A 264 -14.91 26.89 16.30
N THR A 265 -13.73 27.19 15.82
CA THR A 265 -13.05 26.44 14.78
C THR A 265 -11.78 25.80 15.30
N ILE A 266 -11.47 24.65 14.75
CA ILE A 266 -10.27 23.88 15.06
C ILE A 266 -9.54 23.54 13.78
N GLN A 267 -8.24 23.86 13.75
CA GLN A 267 -7.30 23.46 12.69
C GLN A 267 -6.12 22.73 13.30
N THR A 268 -5.48 21.85 12.54
CA THR A 268 -4.22 21.24 12.97
C THR A 268 -3.05 22.21 12.73
N LYS A 269 -2.15 22.34 13.70
CA LYS A 269 -0.86 23.01 13.49
C LYS A 269 0.04 22.09 12.65
N GLY A 270 0.42 22.52 11.45
CA GLY A 270 1.32 21.78 10.58
C GLY A 270 0.62 20.99 9.48
N THR A 271 1.15 19.80 9.14
CA THR A 271 0.56 18.93 8.13
C THR A 271 -0.78 18.41 8.60
N SER A 272 -1.80 18.61 7.78
CA SER A 272 -3.15 18.06 8.04
C SER A 272 -3.05 16.56 8.34
N TYR A 273 -3.82 16.09 9.33
CA TYR A 273 -3.91 14.67 9.65
C TYR A 273 -4.23 13.83 8.39
N ALA A 274 -5.04 14.37 7.49
CA ALA A 274 -5.31 13.77 6.18
C ALA A 274 -4.05 13.63 5.30
N GLU A 275 -3.10 14.55 5.40
CA GLU A 275 -1.80 14.44 4.69
C GLU A 275 -0.89 13.37 5.30
N LEU A 276 -0.85 13.26 6.64
CA LEU A 276 -0.09 12.21 7.31
C LEU A 276 -0.62 10.82 6.95
N ILE A 277 -1.95 10.65 6.92
CA ILE A 277 -2.58 9.40 6.46
C ILE A 277 -2.27 9.16 4.98
N ARG A 278 -2.41 10.16 4.12
CA ARG A 278 -2.08 10.02 2.69
C ARG A 278 -0.63 9.65 2.47
N LYS A 279 0.30 10.25 3.21
CA LYS A 279 1.73 9.91 3.14
C LYS A 279 1.98 8.47 3.57
N ARG A 280 1.40 8.03 4.70
CA ARG A 280 1.47 6.64 5.18
C ARG A 280 0.88 5.66 4.19
N ASN A 281 -0.28 5.97 3.62
CA ASN A 281 -0.95 5.13 2.64
C ASN A 281 -0.15 5.01 1.34
N ARG A 282 0.46 6.09 0.85
CA ARG A 282 1.38 6.04 -0.31
C ARG A 282 2.60 5.16 -0.04
N THR A 283 3.18 5.23 1.14
CA THR A 283 4.31 4.39 1.53
C THR A 283 3.92 2.91 1.57
N ASN A 284 2.78 2.58 2.19
CA ASN A 284 2.27 1.21 2.25
C ASN A 284 1.92 0.65 0.86
N LEU A 285 1.32 1.46 -0.02
CA LEU A 285 1.07 1.08 -1.41
C LEU A 285 2.37 0.85 -2.20
N ALA A 286 3.39 1.67 -1.97
CA ALA A 286 4.70 1.46 -2.57
C ALA A 286 5.33 0.13 -2.12
N PHE A 287 5.27 -0.19 -0.82
CA PHE A 287 5.74 -1.50 -0.31
C PHE A 287 4.97 -2.66 -0.93
N LEU A 288 3.64 -2.57 -1.06
CA LEU A 288 2.83 -3.59 -1.75
C LEU A 288 3.26 -3.77 -3.20
N PHE A 289 3.50 -2.67 -3.92
CA PHE A 289 3.95 -2.72 -5.31
C PHE A 289 5.32 -3.38 -5.45
N PHE A 290 6.30 -3.00 -4.63
CA PHE A 290 7.63 -3.63 -4.63
C PHE A 290 7.59 -5.11 -4.25
N SER A 291 6.76 -5.49 -3.26
CA SER A 291 6.59 -6.89 -2.88
C SER A 291 5.96 -7.72 -4.01
N LEU A 292 4.98 -7.16 -4.74
CA LEU A 292 4.40 -7.80 -5.92
C LEU A 292 5.45 -8.06 -7.01
N ILE A 293 6.28 -7.06 -7.31
CA ILE A 293 7.37 -7.21 -8.29
C ILE A 293 8.33 -8.33 -7.86
N THR A 294 8.71 -8.36 -6.58
CA THR A 294 9.61 -9.39 -6.05
C THR A 294 9.01 -10.79 -6.19
N VAL A 295 7.73 -10.96 -5.90
CA VAL A 295 7.00 -12.22 -6.08
C VAL A 295 6.95 -12.63 -7.54
N LEU A 296 6.67 -11.70 -8.45
CA LEU A 296 6.62 -11.98 -9.89
C LEU A 296 8.00 -12.38 -10.45
N ILE A 297 9.08 -11.70 -10.03
CA ILE A 297 10.46 -12.06 -10.40
C ILE A 297 10.79 -13.45 -9.87
N GLY A 298 10.48 -13.75 -8.61
CA GLY A 298 10.68 -15.08 -8.01
C GLY A 298 9.93 -16.18 -8.76
N ALA A 299 8.66 -15.95 -9.07
CA ALA A 299 7.84 -16.88 -9.86
C ALA A 299 8.41 -17.11 -11.26
N PHE A 300 8.86 -16.04 -11.93
CA PHE A 300 9.51 -16.13 -13.24
C PHE A 300 10.80 -16.95 -13.21
N LEU A 301 11.66 -16.74 -12.21
CA LEU A 301 12.91 -17.49 -12.04
C LEU A 301 12.64 -18.97 -11.77
N ILE A 302 11.68 -19.29 -10.91
CA ILE A 302 11.26 -20.67 -10.63
C ILE A 302 10.75 -21.33 -11.92
N PHE A 303 9.87 -20.65 -12.67
CA PHE A 303 9.34 -21.16 -13.91
C PHE A 303 10.43 -21.41 -14.96
N ARG A 304 11.37 -20.48 -15.11
CA ARG A 304 12.53 -20.61 -16.02
C ARG A 304 13.41 -21.81 -15.65
N ASN A 305 13.73 -21.97 -14.35
CA ASN A 305 14.56 -23.06 -13.87
C ASN A 305 13.85 -24.42 -14.00
N ALA A 306 12.56 -24.48 -13.69
CA ALA A 306 11.76 -25.68 -13.87
C ALA A 306 11.71 -26.11 -15.35
N ARG A 307 11.52 -25.19 -16.28
CA ARG A 307 11.58 -25.50 -17.73
C ARG A 307 12.96 -26.03 -18.17
N LYS A 308 14.05 -25.47 -17.66
CA LYS A 308 15.41 -25.98 -17.94
C LYS A 308 15.58 -27.39 -17.40
N ALA A 309 15.17 -27.67 -16.17
CA ALA A 309 15.27 -29.00 -15.54
C ALA A 309 14.47 -30.04 -16.35
N LEU A 310 13.26 -29.69 -16.79
CA LEU A 310 12.43 -30.58 -17.63
C LEU A 310 13.11 -30.90 -18.96
N LYS A 311 13.68 -29.86 -19.64
CA LYS A 311 14.40 -30.08 -20.91
C LYS A 311 15.61 -30.98 -20.74
N ILE A 312 16.37 -30.82 -19.65
CA ILE A 312 17.52 -31.71 -19.35
C ILE A 312 17.03 -33.14 -19.07
N ALA A 313 15.95 -33.29 -18.30
CA ALA A 313 15.39 -34.62 -18.02
C ALA A 313 14.92 -35.33 -19.29
N GLN A 314 14.31 -34.58 -20.22
CA GLN A 314 13.88 -35.11 -21.52
C GLN A 314 15.06 -35.50 -22.39
N LEU A 315 16.07 -34.64 -22.53
CA LEU A 315 17.30 -34.98 -23.27
C LEU A 315 17.99 -36.24 -22.71
N LYS A 316 17.96 -36.42 -21.39
CA LYS A 316 18.53 -37.61 -20.72
C LYS A 316 17.70 -38.87 -21.04
N SER A 317 16.38 -38.76 -21.09
CA SER A 317 15.47 -39.86 -21.47
C SER A 317 15.69 -40.28 -22.94
N ASP A 318 15.73 -39.26 -23.84
CA ASP A 318 15.96 -39.50 -25.29
C ASP A 318 17.33 -40.15 -25.52
N PHE A 319 18.37 -39.70 -24.80
CA PHE A 319 19.72 -40.30 -24.87
C PHE A 319 19.68 -41.78 -24.51
N VAL A 320 19.06 -42.14 -23.36
CA VAL A 320 18.99 -43.57 -22.91
C VAL A 320 18.20 -44.39 -23.94
N SER A 321 17.12 -43.86 -24.49
CA SER A 321 16.31 -44.53 -25.52
C SER A 321 17.15 -44.81 -26.78
N ASN A 322 17.82 -43.77 -27.29
CA ASN A 322 18.65 -43.88 -28.51
C ASN A 322 19.81 -44.84 -28.32
N VAL A 323 20.53 -44.73 -27.20
CA VAL A 323 21.62 -45.68 -26.85
C VAL A 323 21.10 -47.12 -26.82
N SER A 324 19.97 -47.36 -26.17
CA SER A 324 19.36 -48.69 -26.12
C SER A 324 19.02 -49.25 -27.49
N HIS A 325 18.58 -48.37 -28.40
CA HIS A 325 18.26 -48.76 -29.77
C HIS A 325 19.53 -49.08 -30.58
N GLU A 326 20.58 -48.26 -30.47
CA GLU A 326 21.85 -48.42 -31.18
C GLU A 326 22.65 -49.65 -30.70
N ILE A 327 22.49 -50.05 -29.41
CA ILE A 327 23.09 -51.31 -28.88
C ILE A 327 22.33 -52.55 -29.37
N ARG A 328 20.99 -52.49 -29.45
CA ARG A 328 20.14 -53.62 -29.77
C ARG A 328 20.37 -54.15 -31.19
N THR A 329 20.60 -53.27 -32.15
CA THR A 329 20.77 -53.63 -33.59
C THR A 329 21.99 -54.50 -33.84
N PRO A 330 23.25 -54.10 -33.48
CA PRO A 330 24.43 -54.94 -33.65
C PRO A 330 24.36 -56.22 -32.80
N LEU A 331 23.83 -56.16 -31.60
CA LEU A 331 23.68 -57.34 -30.74
C LEU A 331 22.74 -58.39 -31.36
N SER A 332 21.64 -57.93 -31.97
CA SER A 332 20.68 -58.84 -32.68
C SER A 332 21.32 -59.46 -33.90
N LEU A 333 22.15 -58.73 -34.67
CA LEU A 333 22.89 -59.26 -35.80
C LEU A 333 23.93 -60.29 -35.36
N ILE A 334 24.76 -59.98 -34.40
CA ILE A 334 25.73 -60.91 -33.81
C ILE A 334 25.06 -62.21 -33.38
N ARG A 335 23.95 -62.11 -32.64
CA ARG A 335 23.17 -63.26 -32.18
C ARG A 335 22.63 -64.08 -33.36
N MET A 336 22.03 -63.45 -34.33
CA MET A 336 21.45 -64.11 -35.51
C MET A 336 22.49 -64.90 -36.33
N TYR A 337 23.64 -64.30 -36.58
CA TYR A 337 24.73 -64.91 -37.31
C TYR A 337 25.38 -66.04 -36.51
N ALA A 338 25.58 -65.84 -35.22
CA ALA A 338 26.13 -66.89 -34.32
C ALA A 338 25.19 -68.08 -34.21
N GLU A 339 23.85 -67.85 -34.02
CA GLU A 339 22.85 -68.93 -34.01
C GLU A 339 22.82 -69.71 -35.33
N THR A 340 22.97 -69.04 -36.47
CA THR A 340 22.97 -69.69 -37.78
C THR A 340 24.23 -70.58 -37.94
N LEU A 341 25.40 -70.14 -37.49
CA LEU A 341 26.62 -70.92 -37.47
C LEU A 341 26.52 -72.16 -36.54
N LEU A 342 25.96 -71.96 -35.34
CA LEU A 342 25.75 -73.01 -34.35
C LEU A 342 24.85 -74.11 -34.84
N LEU A 343 23.79 -73.79 -35.59
CA LEU A 343 22.84 -74.72 -36.14
C LEU A 343 23.40 -75.52 -37.36
N GLY A 344 24.63 -75.22 -37.79
CA GLY A 344 25.24 -75.92 -38.96
C GLY A 344 24.50 -75.76 -40.31
N ARG A 345 23.71 -74.73 -40.43
CA ARG A 345 22.87 -74.51 -41.65
C ARG A 345 23.61 -73.95 -42.86
N LEU A 346 24.93 -73.81 -42.75
CA LEU A 346 25.78 -73.26 -43.83
C LEU A 346 26.65 -74.36 -44.43
N ASN A 347 26.44 -74.61 -45.72
CA ASN A 347 27.16 -75.64 -46.47
C ASN A 347 28.41 -75.12 -47.20
N SER A 348 28.73 -73.84 -47.08
CA SER A 348 29.89 -73.21 -47.75
C SER A 348 30.82 -72.56 -46.68
N GLU A 349 32.10 -72.90 -46.77
CA GLU A 349 33.13 -72.29 -45.91
C GLU A 349 33.24 -70.76 -46.15
N GLU A 350 33.07 -70.33 -47.36
CA GLU A 350 33.05 -68.93 -47.72
C GLU A 350 31.93 -68.18 -47.00
N LYS A 351 30.73 -68.74 -46.92
CA LYS A 351 29.61 -68.17 -46.17
C LYS A 351 29.85 -68.14 -44.65
N LYS A 352 30.51 -69.16 -44.12
CA LYS A 352 30.88 -69.19 -42.70
C LYS A 352 31.90 -68.08 -42.40
N GLN A 353 32.88 -67.88 -43.27
CA GLN A 353 33.88 -66.82 -43.13
C GLN A 353 33.23 -65.44 -43.15
N ASN A 354 32.31 -65.17 -44.08
CA ASN A 354 31.55 -63.92 -44.12
C ASN A 354 30.76 -63.70 -42.85
N TYR A 355 30.19 -64.74 -42.25
CA TYR A 355 29.45 -64.61 -41.00
C TYR A 355 30.34 -64.28 -39.79
N TYR A 356 31.55 -64.87 -39.76
CA TYR A 356 32.58 -64.50 -38.78
C TYR A 356 33.00 -63.03 -38.90
N GLU A 357 33.19 -62.55 -40.12
CA GLU A 357 33.57 -61.17 -40.40
C GLU A 357 32.45 -60.22 -40.00
N VAL A 358 31.21 -60.52 -40.26
CA VAL A 358 30.08 -59.70 -39.79
C VAL A 358 30.00 -59.66 -38.26
N ILE A 359 30.17 -60.80 -37.59
CA ILE A 359 30.18 -60.86 -36.11
C ILE A 359 31.36 -60.04 -35.58
N HIS A 360 32.53 -60.14 -36.15
CA HIS A 360 33.72 -59.39 -35.74
C HIS A 360 33.50 -57.89 -35.87
N ARG A 361 33.03 -57.46 -37.05
CA ARG A 361 32.74 -56.06 -37.36
C ARG A 361 31.70 -55.45 -36.42
N GLU A 362 30.54 -56.16 -36.20
CA GLU A 362 29.48 -55.67 -35.32
C GLU A 362 29.88 -55.67 -33.84
N SER A 363 30.76 -56.61 -33.42
CA SER A 363 31.35 -56.61 -32.08
C SER A 363 32.30 -55.41 -31.88
N GLY A 364 33.14 -55.08 -32.88
CA GLY A 364 33.98 -53.88 -32.87
C GLY A 364 33.15 -52.59 -32.77
N ARG A 365 32.07 -52.51 -33.55
CA ARG A 365 31.12 -51.40 -33.50
C ARG A 365 30.47 -51.24 -32.11
N LEU A 366 30.06 -52.36 -31.49
CA LEU A 366 29.47 -52.33 -30.18
C LEU A 366 30.47 -51.87 -29.12
N THR A 367 31.72 -52.34 -29.17
CA THR A 367 32.81 -51.92 -28.28
C THR A 367 33.07 -50.41 -28.40
N TYR A 368 33.14 -49.88 -29.62
CA TYR A 368 33.29 -48.45 -29.86
C TYR A 368 32.13 -47.64 -29.23
N LEU A 369 30.90 -48.11 -29.41
CA LEU A 369 29.70 -47.41 -28.91
C LEU A 369 29.69 -47.42 -27.36
N VAL A 370 30.07 -48.52 -26.74
CA VAL A 370 30.14 -48.62 -25.27
C VAL A 370 31.22 -47.69 -24.71
N ASN A 371 32.41 -47.65 -25.33
CA ASN A 371 33.49 -46.74 -24.94
C ASN A 371 33.10 -45.31 -25.01
N ASN A 372 32.44 -44.89 -26.13
CA ASN A 372 31.91 -43.52 -26.27
C ASN A 372 30.90 -43.13 -25.20
N ILE A 373 30.01 -44.06 -24.80
CA ILE A 373 29.05 -43.83 -23.72
C ILE A 373 29.77 -43.68 -22.35
N LEU A 374 30.78 -44.51 -22.10
CA LEU A 374 31.56 -44.42 -20.87
C LEU A 374 32.36 -43.10 -20.78
N ASP A 375 32.96 -42.69 -21.88
CA ASP A 375 33.67 -41.40 -21.95
C ASP A 375 32.74 -40.21 -21.81
N PHE A 376 31.56 -40.25 -22.42
CA PHE A 376 30.51 -39.23 -22.19
C PHE A 376 30.11 -39.18 -20.71
N ALA A 377 29.87 -40.33 -20.08
CA ALA A 377 29.50 -40.40 -18.66
C ALA A 377 30.62 -39.87 -17.72
N ARG A 378 31.89 -40.10 -18.04
CA ARG A 378 33.03 -39.54 -17.30
C ARG A 378 33.12 -38.03 -17.44
N ILE A 379 32.91 -37.49 -18.66
CA ILE A 379 32.91 -36.06 -18.94
C ILE A 379 31.73 -35.40 -18.23
N GLU A 380 30.51 -35.94 -18.33
CA GLU A 380 29.32 -35.41 -17.66
C GLU A 380 29.50 -35.38 -16.12
N ALA A 381 30.18 -36.37 -15.56
CA ALA A 381 30.48 -36.42 -14.13
C ALA A 381 31.66 -35.54 -13.69
N ASN A 382 32.26 -34.75 -14.60
CA ASN A 382 33.49 -33.97 -14.35
C ASN A 382 34.65 -34.83 -13.76
N ARG A 383 34.73 -36.10 -14.16
CA ARG A 383 35.74 -37.04 -13.65
C ARG A 383 36.92 -37.25 -14.63
N THR A 384 36.87 -36.58 -15.77
CA THR A 384 37.95 -36.64 -16.77
C THR A 384 39.05 -35.67 -16.39
N THR A 385 40.26 -36.19 -16.17
CA THR A 385 41.46 -35.39 -15.99
C THR A 385 42.20 -35.35 -17.30
N TYR A 386 42.35 -34.15 -17.87
CA TYR A 386 43.10 -33.92 -19.11
C TYR A 386 44.56 -33.64 -18.80
N HIS A 387 45.45 -34.40 -19.43
CA HIS A 387 46.92 -34.21 -19.35
C HIS A 387 47.34 -33.28 -20.47
N LYS A 388 47.39 -32.02 -20.19
CA LYS A 388 47.73 -30.98 -21.17
C LYS A 388 49.26 -30.99 -21.45
N THR A 389 49.62 -31.17 -22.69
CA THR A 389 50.99 -31.10 -23.23
C THR A 389 51.01 -30.13 -24.41
N GLU A 390 52.20 -29.76 -24.86
CA GLU A 390 52.36 -29.00 -26.07
C GLU A 390 52.12 -29.91 -27.31
N VAL A 391 51.06 -29.60 -28.06
CA VAL A 391 50.64 -30.34 -29.25
C VAL A 391 50.86 -29.50 -30.49
N ASP A 392 51.59 -30.00 -31.44
CA ASP A 392 51.78 -29.39 -32.76
C ASP A 392 50.57 -29.73 -33.64
N LEU A 393 49.77 -28.73 -33.96
CA LEU A 393 48.54 -28.90 -34.74
C LEU A 393 48.81 -29.34 -36.18
N ASN A 394 49.92 -28.89 -36.80
CA ASN A 394 50.26 -29.28 -38.15
C ASN A 394 50.60 -30.78 -38.23
N LYS A 395 51.33 -31.28 -37.27
CA LYS A 395 51.64 -32.72 -37.18
C LYS A 395 50.39 -33.55 -36.89
N LEU A 396 49.57 -33.11 -35.96
CA LEU A 396 48.32 -33.81 -35.63
C LEU A 396 47.37 -33.85 -36.82
N ALA A 397 47.19 -32.72 -37.52
CA ALA A 397 46.34 -32.69 -38.69
C ALA A 397 46.86 -33.53 -39.86
N GLN A 398 48.19 -33.59 -40.03
CA GLN A 398 48.78 -34.45 -41.04
C GLN A 398 48.60 -35.92 -40.71
N ASN A 399 48.86 -36.32 -39.46
CA ASN A 399 48.67 -37.70 -39.00
C ASN A 399 47.20 -38.18 -39.17
N LEU A 400 46.26 -37.32 -38.85
CA LEU A 400 44.83 -37.61 -39.04
C LEU A 400 44.51 -37.73 -40.55
N TYR A 401 45.01 -36.81 -41.36
CA TYR A 401 44.78 -36.89 -42.82
C TYR A 401 45.32 -38.22 -43.38
N ASP A 402 46.54 -38.60 -43.03
CA ASP A 402 47.17 -39.86 -43.48
C ASP A 402 46.37 -41.10 -42.98
N THR A 403 45.86 -41.06 -41.77
CA THR A 403 45.02 -42.13 -41.20
C THR A 403 43.71 -42.27 -41.97
N TYR A 404 43.07 -41.19 -42.33
CA TYR A 404 41.80 -41.19 -43.03
C TYR A 404 41.88 -41.21 -44.56
N ALA A 405 43.06 -41.08 -45.16
CA ALA A 405 43.26 -41.06 -46.61
C ALA A 405 42.66 -42.28 -47.33
N HIS A 406 42.80 -43.48 -46.75
CA HIS A 406 42.23 -44.73 -47.31
C HIS A 406 40.72 -44.73 -47.22
N THR A 407 40.17 -44.39 -46.04
CA THR A 407 38.70 -44.34 -45.78
C THR A 407 37.99 -43.30 -46.67
N LEU A 408 38.62 -42.15 -46.89
CA LEU A 408 38.11 -41.13 -47.81
C LEU A 408 38.06 -41.63 -49.25
N LYS A 409 39.12 -42.32 -49.67
CA LYS A 409 39.16 -42.88 -51.02
C LYS A 409 38.10 -43.99 -51.24
N GLU A 410 37.91 -44.88 -50.25
CA GLU A 410 36.84 -45.89 -50.29
C GLU A 410 35.44 -45.27 -50.30
N ALA A 411 35.25 -44.17 -49.58
CA ALA A 411 34.00 -43.41 -49.59
C ALA A 411 33.78 -42.55 -50.89
N GLY A 412 34.76 -42.58 -51.83
CA GLY A 412 34.67 -41.77 -53.04
C GLY A 412 34.85 -40.25 -52.80
N MET A 413 35.41 -39.88 -51.67
CA MET A 413 35.59 -38.50 -51.25
C MET A 413 37.03 -38.02 -51.56
N ILE A 414 37.18 -36.74 -51.89
CA ILE A 414 38.48 -36.11 -52.05
C ILE A 414 38.84 -35.35 -50.79
N GLY A 415 39.80 -35.85 -50.05
CA GLY A 415 40.33 -35.12 -48.89
C GLY A 415 41.35 -34.08 -49.34
N MET A 416 41.31 -32.89 -48.80
CA MET A 416 42.29 -31.83 -49.01
C MET A 416 42.70 -31.27 -47.63
N ILE A 417 43.98 -31.13 -47.40
CA ILE A 417 44.52 -30.54 -46.17
C ILE A 417 45.34 -29.32 -46.55
N THR A 418 45.20 -28.25 -45.82
CA THR A 418 46.04 -27.05 -45.92
C THR A 418 46.65 -26.75 -44.58
N LEU A 419 47.96 -26.90 -44.51
CA LEU A 419 48.71 -26.67 -43.26
C LEU A 419 49.22 -25.21 -43.26
N HIS A 420 49.36 -24.65 -42.05
CA HIS A 420 49.97 -23.35 -41.89
C HIS A 420 51.50 -23.45 -42.08
N GLN A 421 52.14 -22.40 -42.59
CA GLN A 421 53.59 -22.42 -42.87
C GLN A 421 54.44 -22.54 -41.60
N GLU A 422 53.97 -21.95 -40.48
CA GLU A 422 54.64 -22.07 -39.18
C GLU A 422 53.97 -23.13 -38.35
N SER A 423 54.71 -23.82 -37.50
CA SER A 423 54.18 -24.79 -36.53
C SER A 423 53.30 -24.05 -35.50
N ILE A 424 52.05 -24.47 -35.39
CA ILE A 424 51.09 -23.94 -34.39
C ILE A 424 51.03 -24.91 -33.25
N THR A 425 51.56 -24.50 -32.09
CA THR A 425 51.54 -25.30 -30.87
C THR A 425 50.44 -24.83 -29.94
N ILE A 426 49.63 -25.74 -29.41
CA ILE A 426 48.60 -25.49 -28.40
C ILE A 426 48.84 -26.35 -27.16
N LEU A 427 48.35 -25.89 -26.02
CA LEU A 427 48.36 -26.66 -24.76
C LEU A 427 47.08 -27.50 -24.65
N ALA A 428 47.16 -28.76 -25.07
CA ALA A 428 46.01 -29.68 -25.10
C ALA A 428 46.39 -31.07 -24.66
N ASP A 429 45.38 -31.87 -24.32
CA ASP A 429 45.57 -33.32 -24.20
C ASP A 429 45.54 -33.91 -25.60
N ASP A 430 46.67 -34.43 -26.03
CA ASP A 430 46.89 -34.92 -27.41
C ASP A 430 45.86 -36.00 -27.79
N GLN A 431 45.64 -36.99 -26.95
CA GLN A 431 44.71 -38.10 -27.20
C GLN A 431 43.23 -37.59 -27.23
N ALA A 432 42.87 -36.72 -26.33
CA ALA A 432 41.51 -36.21 -26.28
C ALA A 432 41.20 -35.28 -27.48
N PHE A 433 42.23 -34.54 -27.92
CA PHE A 433 42.08 -33.62 -29.06
C PHE A 433 42.04 -34.39 -30.41
N GLU A 434 42.91 -35.42 -30.54
CA GLU A 434 42.88 -36.36 -31.69
C GLU A 434 41.56 -37.09 -31.78
N ALA A 435 41.00 -37.59 -30.66
CA ALA A 435 39.70 -38.26 -30.61
C ALA A 435 38.54 -37.29 -31.02
N ALA A 436 38.61 -36.04 -30.58
CA ALA A 436 37.62 -35.03 -30.96
C ALA A 436 37.61 -34.74 -32.47
N LEU A 437 38.81 -34.57 -33.06
CA LEU A 437 38.97 -34.34 -34.51
C LEU A 437 38.56 -35.58 -35.32
N SER A 438 38.92 -36.78 -34.87
CA SER A 438 38.51 -38.04 -35.51
C SER A 438 37.00 -38.18 -35.55
N ASN A 439 36.31 -37.90 -34.44
CA ASN A 439 34.83 -37.90 -34.40
C ASN A 439 34.19 -36.91 -35.37
N LEU A 440 34.82 -35.73 -35.58
CA LEU A 440 34.33 -34.75 -36.56
C LEU A 440 34.53 -35.23 -37.99
N ILE A 441 35.68 -35.86 -38.31
CA ILE A 441 35.99 -36.43 -39.64
C ILE A 441 35.05 -37.61 -39.93
N ASP A 442 34.82 -38.52 -38.97
CA ASP A 442 33.91 -39.63 -39.10
C ASP A 442 32.48 -39.17 -39.40
N ASN A 443 32.04 -38.11 -38.68
CA ASN A 443 30.74 -37.51 -38.92
C ASN A 443 30.66 -36.88 -40.31
N ALA A 444 31.70 -36.20 -40.75
CA ALA A 444 31.78 -35.60 -42.11
C ALA A 444 31.68 -36.68 -43.19
N ILE A 445 32.41 -37.81 -43.04
CA ILE A 445 32.36 -38.94 -43.99
C ILE A 445 30.95 -39.58 -43.98
N LYS A 446 30.36 -39.76 -42.80
CA LYS A 446 29.07 -40.47 -42.66
C LYS A 446 27.88 -39.65 -43.17
N TYR A 447 27.91 -38.33 -43.05
CA TYR A 447 26.79 -37.46 -43.34
C TYR A 447 27.00 -36.53 -44.54
N SER A 448 28.17 -36.60 -45.20
CA SER A 448 28.37 -35.91 -46.47
C SER A 448 27.55 -36.57 -47.57
N PRO A 449 26.85 -35.78 -48.41
CA PRO A 449 26.02 -36.29 -49.51
C PRO A 449 26.84 -37.00 -50.58
#